data_215ef84e1c2b887c70ad5c2d589af256
#
_entry.id   215ef84e1c2b887c70ad5c2d589af256
#
_cell.length_a   1.000
_cell.length_b   1.000
_cell.length_c   1.000
_cell.angle_alpha   90.00
_cell.angle_beta   90.00
_cell.angle_gamma   90.00
#
_symmetry.space_group_name_H-M   'P 1'
#
loop_
_entity.id
_entity.type
_entity.pdbx_description
1 polymer ?
#
loop_
_entity_poly.entity_id
_entity_poly.type
_entity_poly.pdbx_seq_one_letter_code
_entity_poly.pdbx_strand_id
1 'polypeptide(L)'
;MDDSGEYLARKYRKNVTVRARLATPGEVIETRINGHLETRKKAGNDEMLISNPGGELYVVPGKTFRSKYSLLSSSEDGWQKYEAKGEIWAVQNPFGSSIEIQAPWGEPMYGDESCWLVVNADGDAYLLDDTAKNETYVLVEDGETVHVNVTVL
;
A
#
# COMPACT_ATOMS: atom_id res chain seq x y z
N MET A 1 13.22 3.63 22.82
CA MET A 1 14.35 2.69 22.84
C MET A 1 14.67 2.29 21.41
N ASP A 2 15.94 2.33 21.03
CA ASP A 2 16.35 1.95 19.68
C ASP A 2 16.49 0.42 19.61
N ASP A 3 15.63 -0.21 18.85
CA ASP A 3 15.62 -1.65 18.61
C ASP A 3 16.05 -1.98 17.17
N SER A 4 16.73 -1.03 16.52
CA SER A 4 17.30 -1.23 15.19
C SER A 4 18.29 -2.39 15.18
N GLY A 5 18.35 -3.11 14.08
CA GLY A 5 19.23 -4.26 13.94
C GLY A 5 19.00 -5.02 12.65
N GLU A 6 19.61 -6.19 12.58
CA GLU A 6 19.50 -7.09 11.44
C GLU A 6 18.37 -8.10 11.69
N TYR A 7 17.43 -8.16 10.77
CA TYR A 7 16.30 -9.08 10.84
C TYR A 7 16.15 -9.84 9.54
N LEU A 8 15.71 -11.09 9.64
CA LEU A 8 15.37 -11.90 8.48
C LEU A 8 14.04 -11.43 7.91
N ALA A 9 14.06 -10.85 6.74
CA ALA A 9 12.87 -10.37 6.04
C ALA A 9 12.55 -11.24 4.84
N ARG A 10 11.27 -11.25 4.47
CA ARG A 10 10.78 -11.89 3.25
C ARG A 10 10.25 -10.84 2.30
N LYS A 11 10.34 -11.12 1.03
CA LYS A 11 9.89 -10.22 -0.01
C LYS A 11 8.47 -10.58 -0.45
N TYR A 12 7.60 -9.57 -0.47
CA TYR A 12 6.22 -9.70 -0.89
C TYR A 12 5.90 -8.70 -1.98
N ARG A 13 4.95 -9.03 -2.85
CA ARG A 13 4.38 -8.05 -3.79
C ARG A 13 2.90 -7.89 -3.55
N LYS A 14 2.37 -6.74 -3.89
CA LYS A 14 0.93 -6.51 -3.83
C LYS A 14 0.20 -7.43 -4.82
N ASN A 15 -0.83 -8.10 -4.34
CA ASN A 15 -1.73 -8.92 -5.15
C ASN A 15 -3.06 -8.21 -5.31
N VAL A 16 -3.01 -7.01 -5.89
CA VAL A 16 -4.19 -6.16 -6.07
C VAL A 16 -4.30 -5.79 -7.54
N THR A 17 -5.47 -6.00 -8.10
CA THR A 17 -5.81 -5.51 -9.43
C THR A 17 -6.90 -4.46 -9.30
N VAL A 18 -6.81 -3.45 -10.14
CA VAL A 18 -7.81 -2.37 -10.21
C VAL A 18 -8.20 -2.15 -11.67
N ARG A 19 -9.35 -1.55 -11.86
CA ARG A 19 -9.75 -1.02 -13.16
C ARG A 19 -9.51 0.50 -13.14
N ALA A 20 -9.00 1.04 -14.22
CA ALA A 20 -8.71 2.45 -14.28
C ALA A 20 -8.87 2.99 -15.71
N ARG A 21 -9.16 4.26 -15.80
CA ARG A 21 -9.19 5.00 -17.05
C ARG A 21 -8.69 6.43 -16.81
N LEU A 22 -8.29 7.08 -17.89
CA LEU A 22 -8.01 8.51 -17.81
C LEU A 22 -9.30 9.25 -17.48
N ALA A 23 -9.27 10.10 -16.46
CA ALA A 23 -10.41 10.93 -16.11
C ALA A 23 -10.57 12.05 -17.13
N THR A 24 -11.80 12.42 -17.44
CA THR A 24 -12.09 13.59 -18.27
C THR A 24 -11.89 14.85 -17.43
N PRO A 25 -11.11 15.85 -17.90
CA PRO A 25 -10.96 17.10 -17.15
C PRO A 25 -12.33 17.74 -16.86
N GLY A 26 -12.55 18.11 -15.60
CA GLY A 26 -13.80 18.67 -15.13
C GLY A 26 -14.82 17.64 -14.63
N GLU A 27 -14.57 16.38 -14.84
CA GLU A 27 -15.41 15.29 -14.30
C GLU A 27 -15.40 15.33 -12.77
N VAL A 28 -16.59 15.21 -12.15
CA VAL A 28 -16.71 15.19 -10.69
C VAL A 28 -16.79 13.75 -10.22
N ILE A 29 -15.87 13.37 -9.36
CA ILE A 29 -15.79 12.02 -8.80
C ILE A 29 -16.10 12.08 -7.31
N GLU A 30 -17.05 11.24 -6.88
CA GLU A 30 -17.38 11.04 -5.49
C GLU A 30 -16.79 9.71 -5.02
N THR A 31 -15.99 9.76 -3.95
CA THR A 31 -15.51 8.56 -3.27
C THR A 31 -16.45 8.26 -2.11
N ARG A 32 -17.11 7.10 -2.15
CA ARG A 32 -18.02 6.64 -1.11
C ARG A 32 -17.51 5.33 -0.52
N ILE A 33 -17.54 5.25 0.79
CA ILE A 33 -17.17 4.07 1.55
C ILE A 33 -18.35 3.69 2.42
N ASN A 34 -18.87 2.47 2.25
CA ASN A 34 -20.06 1.98 2.95
C ASN A 34 -21.27 2.94 2.80
N GLY A 35 -21.44 3.52 1.61
CA GLY A 35 -22.52 4.44 1.31
C GLY A 35 -22.31 5.88 1.79
N HIS A 36 -21.24 6.15 2.52
CA HIS A 36 -20.91 7.48 3.03
C HIS A 36 -19.97 8.22 2.09
N LEU A 37 -20.25 9.49 1.83
CA LEU A 37 -19.39 10.34 1.01
C LEU A 37 -18.12 10.69 1.80
N GLU A 38 -16.96 10.20 1.32
CA GLU A 38 -15.65 10.54 1.87
C GLU A 38 -15.08 11.81 1.23
N THR A 39 -15.07 11.84 -0.10
CA THR A 39 -14.54 12.98 -0.84
C THR A 39 -15.36 13.23 -2.11
N ARG A 40 -15.33 14.48 -2.55
CA ARG A 40 -15.79 14.89 -3.87
C ARG A 40 -14.67 15.68 -4.52
N LYS A 41 -14.22 15.23 -5.68
CA LYS A 41 -13.09 15.84 -6.37
C LYS A 41 -13.44 16.08 -7.84
N LYS A 42 -13.06 17.26 -8.34
CA LYS A 42 -13.13 17.59 -9.76
C LYS A 42 -11.81 17.20 -10.41
N ALA A 43 -11.86 16.35 -11.42
CA ALA A 43 -10.66 15.88 -12.10
C ALA A 43 -10.01 17.01 -12.90
N GLY A 44 -8.68 17.05 -12.84
CA GLY A 44 -7.85 17.92 -13.66
C GLY A 44 -7.26 17.17 -14.85
N ASN A 45 -6.25 17.78 -15.48
CA ASN A 45 -5.52 17.15 -16.58
C ASN A 45 -4.61 16.04 -16.06
N ASP A 46 -4.43 14.97 -16.86
CA ASP A 46 -3.57 13.83 -16.56
C ASP A 46 -3.87 13.25 -15.17
N GLU A 47 -5.13 12.99 -14.91
CA GLU A 47 -5.57 12.28 -13.71
C GLU A 47 -6.23 10.96 -14.09
N MET A 48 -5.96 9.92 -13.29
CA MET A 48 -6.53 8.60 -13.49
C MET A 48 -7.67 8.38 -12.50
N LEU A 49 -8.78 7.84 -13.02
CA LEU A 49 -9.90 7.39 -12.21
C LEU A 49 -9.71 5.90 -11.96
N ILE A 50 -9.64 5.52 -10.68
CA ILE A 50 -9.45 4.13 -10.25
C ILE A 50 -10.74 3.62 -9.66
N SER A 51 -11.16 2.42 -10.12
CA SER A 51 -12.23 1.66 -9.50
C SER A 51 -11.63 0.45 -8.78
N ASN A 52 -11.73 0.43 -7.46
CA ASN A 52 -11.28 -0.68 -6.64
C ASN A 52 -12.27 -1.85 -6.71
N PRO A 53 -11.84 -3.09 -6.37
CA PRO A 53 -12.74 -4.25 -6.38
C PRO A 53 -14.02 -4.07 -5.56
N GLY A 54 -13.97 -3.27 -4.49
CA GLY A 54 -15.15 -2.95 -3.68
C GLY A 54 -16.07 -1.89 -4.26
N GLY A 55 -15.72 -1.32 -5.42
CA GLY A 55 -16.53 -0.31 -6.10
C GLY A 55 -16.20 1.13 -5.75
N GLU A 56 -15.28 1.37 -4.83
CA GLU A 56 -14.85 2.73 -4.49
C GLU A 56 -14.13 3.36 -5.68
N LEU A 57 -14.40 4.64 -5.91
CA LEU A 57 -13.77 5.43 -6.97
C LEU A 57 -12.80 6.44 -6.38
N TYR A 58 -11.61 6.53 -6.95
CA TYR A 58 -10.57 7.47 -6.54
C TYR A 58 -9.96 8.15 -7.75
N VAL A 59 -9.53 9.40 -7.57
CA VAL A 59 -8.77 10.13 -8.58
C VAL A 59 -7.36 10.35 -8.07
N VAL A 60 -6.38 9.99 -8.87
CA VAL A 60 -4.96 10.18 -8.55
C VAL A 60 -4.23 10.80 -9.73
N PRO A 61 -3.15 11.57 -9.50
CA PRO A 61 -2.32 12.08 -10.59
C PRO A 61 -1.81 10.93 -11.46
N GLY A 62 -1.84 11.12 -12.78
CA GLY A 62 -1.41 10.08 -13.72
C GLY A 62 0.03 9.62 -13.49
N LYS A 63 0.93 10.56 -13.17
CA LYS A 63 2.32 10.24 -12.83
C LYS A 63 2.43 9.31 -11.64
N THR A 64 1.67 9.58 -10.58
CA THR A 64 1.63 8.72 -9.38
C THR A 64 1.06 7.34 -9.73
N PHE A 65 -0.02 7.32 -10.50
CA PHE A 65 -0.63 6.06 -10.93
C PHE A 65 0.36 5.20 -11.72
N ARG A 66 1.03 5.77 -12.71
CA ARG A 66 1.98 5.04 -13.56
C ARG A 66 3.19 4.51 -12.77
N SER A 67 3.53 5.13 -11.65
CA SER A 67 4.60 4.65 -10.78
C SER A 67 4.18 3.44 -9.93
N LYS A 68 2.88 3.25 -9.71
CA LYS A 68 2.34 2.23 -8.78
C LYS A 68 1.64 1.07 -9.47
N TYR A 69 1.27 1.19 -10.73
CA TYR A 69 0.47 0.19 -11.43
C TYR A 69 1.03 -0.11 -12.81
N SER A 70 0.88 -1.38 -13.22
CA SER A 70 1.24 -1.85 -14.55
C SER A 70 0.00 -2.36 -15.28
N LEU A 71 -0.09 -2.05 -16.57
CA LEU A 71 -1.20 -2.49 -17.40
C LEU A 71 -1.18 -4.01 -17.59
N LEU A 72 -2.31 -4.66 -17.30
CA LEU A 72 -2.53 -6.08 -17.57
C LEU A 72 -3.29 -6.32 -18.87
N SER A 73 -4.40 -5.63 -19.06
CA SER A 73 -5.25 -5.82 -20.21
C SER A 73 -6.13 -4.61 -20.46
N SER A 74 -6.52 -4.43 -21.71
CA SER A 74 -7.50 -3.42 -22.11
C SER A 74 -8.87 -4.06 -22.25
N SER A 75 -9.94 -3.29 -22.00
CA SER A 75 -11.30 -3.72 -22.26
C SER A 75 -12.00 -2.75 -23.21
N GLU A 76 -13.11 -3.23 -23.81
CA GLU A 76 -13.85 -2.47 -24.81
C GLU A 76 -14.63 -1.28 -24.22
N ASP A 77 -14.88 -1.29 -22.91
CA ASP A 77 -15.64 -0.24 -22.22
C ASP A 77 -14.81 0.99 -21.85
N GLY A 78 -13.56 1.05 -22.28
CA GLY A 78 -12.65 2.15 -21.97
C GLY A 78 -11.92 2.02 -20.64
N TRP A 79 -12.32 1.08 -19.80
CA TRP A 79 -11.62 0.75 -18.57
C TRP A 79 -10.55 -0.29 -18.87
N GLN A 80 -9.39 -0.11 -18.25
CA GLN A 80 -8.28 -1.04 -18.40
C GLN A 80 -8.00 -1.69 -17.05
N LYS A 81 -7.50 -2.92 -17.10
CA LYS A 81 -7.12 -3.66 -15.89
C LYS A 81 -5.64 -3.48 -15.62
N TYR A 82 -5.33 -3.11 -14.38
CA TYR A 82 -3.96 -2.89 -13.91
C TYR A 82 -3.67 -3.75 -12.69
N GLU A 83 -2.42 -4.12 -12.53
CA GLU A 83 -1.94 -4.72 -11.27
C GLU A 83 -1.05 -3.74 -10.53
N ALA A 84 -1.15 -3.74 -9.21
CA ALA A 84 -0.22 -2.99 -8.38
C ALA A 84 1.18 -3.57 -8.54
N LYS A 85 2.16 -2.71 -8.86
CA LYS A 85 3.56 -3.07 -8.83
C LYS A 85 4.16 -2.48 -7.58
N GLY A 86 4.64 -3.27 -6.74
CA GLY A 86 5.23 -2.80 -5.51
C GLY A 86 5.64 -4.01 -4.73
N GLU A 87 6.89 -4.04 -4.38
CA GLU A 87 7.44 -5.07 -3.54
C GLU A 87 7.82 -4.46 -2.22
N ILE A 88 7.62 -5.23 -1.15
CA ILE A 88 8.03 -4.85 0.17
C ILE A 88 8.91 -5.95 0.77
N TRP A 89 9.83 -5.54 1.61
CA TRP A 89 10.47 -6.45 2.56
C TRP A 89 9.70 -6.34 3.87
N ALA A 90 9.34 -7.48 4.44
CA ALA A 90 8.57 -7.50 5.67
C ALA A 90 9.12 -8.53 6.66
N VAL A 91 9.12 -8.14 7.93
CA VAL A 91 9.51 -8.98 9.06
C VAL A 91 8.29 -9.12 9.94
N GLN A 92 7.88 -10.35 10.25
CA GLN A 92 6.82 -10.54 11.24
C GLN A 92 7.32 -10.05 12.59
N ASN A 93 6.45 -9.42 13.36
CA ASN A 93 6.83 -8.80 14.65
C ASN A 93 7.80 -9.70 15.41
N PRO A 94 9.08 -9.30 15.54
CA PRO A 94 10.10 -10.14 16.16
C PRO A 94 10.15 -10.02 17.68
N PHE A 95 9.31 -9.17 18.28
CA PHE A 95 9.39 -8.83 19.69
C PHE A 95 8.52 -9.71 20.59
N GLY A 96 7.61 -10.51 20.00
CA GLY A 96 6.79 -11.46 20.76
C GLY A 96 5.65 -10.84 21.57
N SER A 97 5.40 -9.55 21.42
CA SER A 97 4.33 -8.83 22.12
C SER A 97 3.83 -7.68 21.28
N SER A 98 2.68 -7.11 21.66
CA SER A 98 2.20 -5.86 21.06
C SER A 98 3.26 -4.77 21.20
N ILE A 99 3.39 -3.95 20.16
CA ILE A 99 4.41 -2.89 20.13
C ILE A 99 3.80 -1.56 19.68
N GLU A 100 4.48 -0.51 20.09
CA GLU A 100 4.27 0.84 19.60
C GLU A 100 5.60 1.35 19.08
N ILE A 101 5.63 1.79 17.82
CA ILE A 101 6.85 2.33 17.22
C ILE A 101 6.62 3.76 16.73
N GLN A 102 7.72 4.47 16.54
CA GLN A 102 7.70 5.73 15.82
C GLN A 102 7.72 5.44 14.31
N ALA A 103 6.69 5.84 13.58
CA ALA A 103 6.66 5.70 12.12
C ALA A 103 7.69 6.66 11.47
N PRO A 104 8.15 6.35 10.24
CA PRO A 104 9.10 7.22 9.54
C PRO A 104 8.61 8.66 9.36
N TRP A 105 7.32 8.88 9.31
CA TRP A 105 6.71 10.21 9.20
C TRP A 105 6.46 10.91 10.54
N GLY A 106 6.94 10.31 11.64
CA GLY A 106 6.97 10.96 12.96
C GLY A 106 5.80 10.64 13.90
N GLU A 107 4.78 9.94 13.43
CA GLU A 107 3.62 9.57 14.26
C GLU A 107 3.81 8.19 14.89
N PRO A 108 3.22 7.94 16.08
CA PRO A 108 3.26 6.60 16.65
C PRO A 108 2.34 5.65 15.90
N MET A 109 2.76 4.40 15.78
CA MET A 109 1.96 3.30 15.25
C MET A 109 1.91 2.17 16.25
N TYR A 110 0.74 1.53 16.34
CA TYR A 110 0.51 0.38 17.21
C TYR A 110 0.34 -0.88 16.40
N GLY A 111 0.87 -1.99 16.90
CA GLY A 111 0.65 -3.29 16.30
C GLY A 111 0.57 -4.37 17.35
N ASP A 112 -0.20 -5.41 17.08
CA ASP A 112 -0.27 -6.57 17.94
C ASP A 112 0.93 -7.51 17.72
N GLU A 113 0.96 -8.63 18.43
CA GLU A 113 2.06 -9.58 18.33
C GLU A 113 2.17 -10.25 16.96
N SER A 114 1.11 -10.20 16.13
CA SER A 114 1.10 -10.77 14.78
C SER A 114 1.37 -9.76 13.67
N CYS A 115 1.52 -8.47 13.98
CA CYS A 115 1.77 -7.44 12.98
C CYS A 115 3.11 -7.63 12.26
N TRP A 116 3.30 -6.86 11.20
CA TRP A 116 4.50 -6.91 10.38
C TRP A 116 5.22 -5.57 10.38
N LEU A 117 6.56 -5.63 10.38
CA LEU A 117 7.40 -4.48 10.08
C LEU A 117 7.65 -4.47 8.57
N VAL A 118 7.18 -3.44 7.90
CA VAL A 118 7.46 -3.22 6.48
C VAL A 118 8.67 -2.30 6.38
N VAL A 119 9.70 -2.76 5.67
CA VAL A 119 10.99 -2.10 5.62
C VAL A 119 11.16 -1.38 4.29
N ASN A 120 11.36 -0.07 4.34
CA ASN A 120 11.64 0.76 3.18
C ASN A 120 13.07 0.58 2.69
N ALA A 121 13.38 1.11 1.50
CA ALA A 121 14.71 1.01 0.90
C ALA A 121 15.81 1.64 1.77
N ASP A 122 15.49 2.64 2.57
CA ASP A 122 16.41 3.29 3.52
C ASP A 122 16.54 2.56 4.86
N GLY A 123 15.81 1.46 5.04
CA GLY A 123 15.79 0.67 6.27
C GLY A 123 14.74 1.09 7.29
N ASP A 124 14.05 2.18 7.09
CA ASP A 124 12.99 2.63 7.99
C ASP A 124 11.78 1.70 7.92
N ALA A 125 11.13 1.50 9.05
CA ALA A 125 10.02 0.56 9.16
C ALA A 125 8.73 1.22 9.62
N TYR A 126 7.62 0.72 9.09
CA TYR A 126 6.28 1.02 9.59
C TYR A 126 5.52 -0.28 9.84
N LEU A 127 4.36 -0.19 10.51
CA LEU A 127 3.59 -1.37 10.86
C LEU A 127 2.49 -1.65 9.85
N LEU A 128 2.24 -2.92 9.62
CA LEU A 128 1.16 -3.42 8.79
C LEU A 128 0.44 -4.53 9.54
N ASP A 129 -0.88 -4.46 9.58
CA ASP A 129 -1.71 -5.47 10.19
C ASP A 129 -1.59 -6.81 9.44
N ASP A 130 -1.57 -7.93 10.20
CA ASP A 130 -1.42 -9.27 9.62
C ASP A 130 -2.54 -9.62 8.64
N THR A 131 -3.77 -9.28 8.94
CA THR A 131 -4.91 -9.52 8.05
C THR A 131 -4.75 -8.74 6.75
N ALA A 132 -4.45 -7.46 6.83
CA ALA A 132 -4.23 -6.61 5.67
C ALA A 132 -3.04 -7.12 4.83
N LYS A 133 -1.96 -7.55 5.48
CA LYS A 133 -0.79 -8.12 4.79
C LYS A 133 -1.17 -9.39 4.02
N ASN A 134 -1.89 -10.31 4.63
CA ASN A 134 -2.25 -11.57 4.00
C ASN A 134 -3.25 -11.41 2.86
N GLU A 135 -4.16 -10.45 2.96
CA GLU A 135 -5.15 -10.17 1.92
C GLU A 135 -4.56 -9.42 0.71
N THR A 136 -3.51 -8.64 0.93
CA THR A 136 -3.00 -7.70 -0.06
C THR A 136 -1.70 -8.15 -0.71
N TYR A 137 -0.91 -8.97 -0.03
CA TYR A 137 0.45 -9.31 -0.45
C TYR A 137 0.63 -10.82 -0.62
N VAL A 138 1.47 -11.19 -1.60
CA VAL A 138 1.88 -12.58 -1.82
C VAL A 138 3.40 -12.69 -1.72
N LEU A 139 3.87 -13.82 -1.20
CA LEU A 139 5.30 -14.11 -1.06
C LEU A 139 5.97 -14.23 -2.43
N VAL A 140 7.08 -13.52 -2.61
CA VAL A 140 7.91 -13.57 -3.82
C VAL A 140 9.20 -14.33 -3.57
N GLU A 141 9.88 -14.02 -2.48
CA GLU A 141 11.17 -14.63 -2.14
C GLU A 141 11.25 -14.90 -0.64
N ASP A 142 11.88 -16.02 -0.30
CA ASP A 142 12.25 -16.34 1.07
C ASP A 142 13.41 -15.44 1.56
N GLY A 143 13.57 -15.46 2.85
CA GLY A 143 14.31 -14.53 3.64
C GLY A 143 15.67 -14.04 3.18
N GLU A 144 15.89 -12.77 3.41
CA GLU A 144 17.17 -12.10 3.33
C GLU A 144 17.32 -11.26 4.61
N THR A 145 18.53 -11.23 5.16
CA THR A 145 18.80 -10.38 6.30
C THR A 145 18.87 -8.92 5.85
N VAL A 146 18.04 -8.09 6.44
CA VAL A 146 18.03 -6.65 6.16
C VAL A 146 18.22 -5.86 7.43
N HIS A 147 18.83 -4.67 7.31
CA HIS A 147 18.92 -3.73 8.41
C HIS A 147 17.62 -2.97 8.56
N VAL A 148 17.07 -2.96 9.77
CA VAL A 148 15.80 -2.30 10.07
C VAL A 148 16.04 -1.22 11.11
N ASN A 149 15.65 0.01 10.78
CA ASN A 149 15.66 1.12 11.71
C ASN A 149 14.29 1.21 12.40
N VAL A 150 14.25 0.90 13.68
CA VAL A 150 13.00 0.93 14.43
C VAL A 150 13.22 1.47 15.82
N THR A 151 12.34 2.38 16.24
CA THR A 151 12.31 2.92 17.59
C THR A 151 11.02 2.48 18.26
N VAL A 152 11.16 1.62 19.27
CA VAL A 152 10.01 1.17 20.08
C VAL A 152 9.76 2.20 21.18
N LEU A 153 8.54 2.65 21.28
CA LEU A 153 8.12 3.69 22.23
C LEU A 153 7.68 3.11 23.58
#